data_ba5f9a4e43361dbafe2950f0ba022eb1
#
_entry.id   ba5f9a4e43361dbafe2950f0ba022eb1
#
_cell.length_a   1.000
_cell.length_b   1.000
_cell.length_c   1.000
_cell.angle_alpha   90.00
_cell.angle_beta   90.00
_cell.angle_gamma   90.00
#
_symmetry.space_group_name_H-M   'P 1'
#
loop_
_entity.id
_entity.type
_entity.pdbx_description
1 polymer ?
#
loop_
_entity_poly.entity_id
_entity_poly.type
_entity_poly.pdbx_seq_one_letter_code
_entity_poly.pdbx_strand_id
1 'polypeptide(L)'
;MNSIVLSLFPLVALIASGYLFKKYRFFSDEFWAGAEKLNYYILFPALLFSTLSTAKIDLQSLSTAIIAMLIVVLAVTAFLYILRMFWHIPPARFGVHVQSMVRFNTYIGLALVTSLFKSEGMAILAILLALCIPLVNVISVLALTSKEHMAIKPVLIALLKNPLIASCVVGAAVNALHISIWEGFTQFIKLFSVSSLPLGLLCVGAALQFMQIKKDIVVLAADTFARLLAVPALAYMVCMWFGLPSLQTQILVIFFALPTASASYILTKVLGGDSQLMAAVISFQTLCAAVTLPLVIWWIS
;
A
#
# COMPACT_ATOMS: atom_id res chain seq x y z
N MET A 1 -12.45 -7.07 -20.52
CA MET A 1 -13.26 -6.35 -19.50
C MET A 1 -13.92 -7.29 -18.49
N ASN A 2 -14.62 -8.36 -18.90
CA ASN A 2 -15.30 -9.25 -17.94
C ASN A 2 -14.34 -9.90 -16.91
N SER A 3 -13.14 -10.32 -17.30
CA SER A 3 -12.15 -10.91 -16.39
C SER A 3 -11.63 -9.93 -15.32
N ILE A 4 -11.42 -8.67 -15.70
CA ILE A 4 -10.96 -7.62 -14.76
C ILE A 4 -12.06 -7.32 -13.73
N VAL A 5 -13.31 -7.19 -14.19
CA VAL A 5 -14.47 -6.95 -13.30
C VAL A 5 -14.65 -8.13 -12.33
N LEU A 6 -14.57 -9.37 -12.82
CA LEU A 6 -14.66 -10.56 -11.98
C LEU A 6 -13.53 -10.64 -10.92
N SER A 7 -12.33 -10.21 -11.26
CA SER A 7 -11.20 -10.17 -10.30
C SER A 7 -11.35 -9.08 -9.25
N LEU A 8 -11.95 -7.93 -9.59
CA LEU A 8 -12.13 -6.79 -8.70
C LEU A 8 -13.38 -6.89 -7.84
N PHE A 9 -14.43 -7.58 -8.30
CA PHE A 9 -15.70 -7.67 -7.59
C PHE A 9 -15.56 -8.20 -6.15
N PRO A 10 -14.85 -9.31 -5.87
CA PRO A 10 -14.67 -9.80 -4.49
C PRO A 10 -13.98 -8.78 -3.58
N LEU A 11 -12.99 -8.03 -4.11
CA LEU A 11 -12.26 -7.01 -3.36
C LEU A 11 -13.19 -5.87 -2.95
N VAL A 12 -13.94 -5.34 -3.93
CA VAL A 12 -14.90 -4.25 -3.70
C VAL A 12 -16.02 -4.71 -2.77
N ALA A 13 -16.52 -5.94 -2.95
CA ALA A 13 -17.56 -6.52 -2.10
C ALA A 13 -17.10 -6.66 -0.63
N LEU A 14 -15.87 -7.12 -0.39
CA LEU A 14 -15.30 -7.21 0.97
C LEU A 14 -15.13 -5.82 1.61
N ILE A 15 -14.60 -4.83 0.86
CA ILE A 15 -14.49 -3.46 1.35
C ILE A 15 -15.87 -2.88 1.69
N ALA A 16 -16.85 -3.03 0.78
CA ALA A 16 -18.22 -2.59 1.02
C ALA A 16 -18.85 -3.29 2.23
N SER A 17 -18.65 -4.60 2.39
CA SER A 17 -19.13 -5.35 3.55
C SER A 17 -18.52 -4.83 4.86
N GLY A 18 -17.20 -4.58 4.89
CA GLY A 18 -16.54 -4.01 6.07
C GLY A 18 -17.10 -2.65 6.45
N TYR A 19 -17.33 -1.77 5.46
CA TYR A 19 -17.98 -0.49 5.67
C TYR A 19 -19.39 -0.63 6.23
N LEU A 20 -20.22 -1.53 5.67
CA LEU A 20 -21.59 -1.77 6.13
C LEU A 20 -21.60 -2.33 7.55
N PHE A 21 -20.77 -3.33 7.88
CA PHE A 21 -20.68 -3.87 9.23
C PHE A 21 -20.30 -2.80 10.26
N LYS A 22 -19.39 -1.90 9.92
CA LYS A 22 -19.01 -0.77 10.76
C LYS A 22 -20.15 0.25 10.89
N LYS A 23 -20.78 0.62 9.77
CA LYS A 23 -21.88 1.58 9.73
C LYS A 23 -23.09 1.14 10.54
N TYR A 24 -23.45 -0.12 10.44
CA TYR A 24 -24.56 -0.71 11.20
C TYR A 24 -24.18 -1.19 12.60
N ARG A 25 -22.93 -0.95 13.04
CA ARG A 25 -22.42 -1.35 14.35
C ARG A 25 -22.58 -2.85 14.63
N PHE A 26 -22.44 -3.69 13.60
CA PHE A 26 -22.54 -5.14 13.73
C PHE A 26 -21.41 -5.69 14.63
N PHE A 27 -20.22 -5.08 14.53
CA PHE A 27 -19.09 -5.31 15.41
C PHE A 27 -18.67 -4.02 16.13
N SER A 28 -18.13 -4.13 17.33
CA SER A 28 -17.65 -3.01 18.13
C SER A 28 -16.37 -2.38 17.54
N ASP A 29 -16.02 -1.19 18.02
CA ASP A 29 -14.80 -0.51 17.59
C ASP A 29 -13.54 -1.25 18.05
N GLU A 30 -13.61 -1.89 19.24
CA GLU A 30 -12.55 -2.74 19.78
C GLU A 30 -12.30 -3.98 18.92
N PHE A 31 -13.36 -4.57 18.36
CA PHE A 31 -13.23 -5.69 17.41
C PHE A 31 -12.43 -5.27 16.20
N TRP A 32 -12.74 -4.12 15.57
CA TRP A 32 -12.04 -3.66 14.39
C TRP A 32 -10.58 -3.32 14.68
N ALA A 33 -10.29 -2.69 15.82
CA ALA A 33 -8.92 -2.44 16.28
C ALA A 33 -8.14 -3.75 16.53
N GLY A 34 -8.78 -4.73 17.12
CA GLY A 34 -8.21 -6.07 17.35
C GLY A 34 -7.97 -6.84 16.05
N ALA A 35 -8.94 -6.79 15.11
CA ALA A 35 -8.84 -7.42 13.80
C ALA A 35 -7.71 -6.83 12.95
N GLU A 36 -7.57 -5.49 12.94
CA GLU A 36 -6.47 -4.81 12.26
C GLU A 36 -5.12 -5.19 12.87
N LYS A 37 -5.03 -5.23 14.21
CA LYS A 37 -3.80 -5.62 14.93
C LYS A 37 -3.43 -7.08 14.64
N LEU A 38 -4.40 -8.00 14.69
CA LEU A 38 -4.19 -9.42 14.35
C LEU A 38 -3.66 -9.56 12.92
N ASN A 39 -4.30 -8.84 11.99
CA ASN A 39 -3.90 -8.90 10.59
C ASN A 39 -2.50 -8.36 10.38
N TYR A 40 -2.19 -7.19 10.94
CA TYR A 40 -0.90 -6.52 10.76
C TYR A 40 0.28 -7.28 11.38
N TYR A 41 0.09 -7.85 12.58
CA TYR A 41 1.19 -8.49 13.32
C TYR A 41 1.33 -9.99 13.08
N ILE A 42 0.29 -10.67 12.60
CA ILE A 42 0.29 -12.13 12.49
C ILE A 42 -0.07 -12.59 11.07
N LEU A 43 -1.28 -12.26 10.57
CA LEU A 43 -1.77 -12.86 9.33
C LEU A 43 -1.01 -12.34 8.10
N PHE A 44 -0.75 -11.05 8.05
CA PHE A 44 -0.05 -10.42 6.94
C PHE A 44 1.45 -10.79 6.89
N PRO A 45 2.20 -10.81 8.00
CA PRO A 45 3.52 -11.42 8.06
C PRO A 45 3.53 -12.88 7.58
N ALA A 46 2.55 -13.70 7.98
CA ALA A 46 2.43 -15.09 7.52
C ALA A 46 2.23 -15.17 5.99
N LEU A 47 1.42 -14.26 5.42
CA LEU A 47 1.22 -14.16 3.98
C LEU A 47 2.52 -13.83 3.24
N LEU A 48 3.24 -12.81 3.67
CA LEU A 48 4.50 -12.39 3.05
C LEU A 48 5.59 -13.46 3.19
N PHE A 49 5.74 -14.05 4.38
CA PHE A 49 6.66 -15.16 4.61
C PHE A 49 6.34 -16.35 3.71
N SER A 50 5.09 -16.82 3.69
CA SER A 50 4.65 -17.95 2.84
C SER A 50 4.91 -17.69 1.37
N THR A 51 4.67 -16.45 0.90
CA THR A 51 4.92 -16.06 -0.49
C THR A 51 6.40 -16.09 -0.84
N LEU A 52 7.25 -15.44 -0.03
CA LEU A 52 8.66 -15.28 -0.36
C LEU A 52 9.50 -16.52 -0.08
N SER A 53 9.12 -17.36 0.90
CA SER A 53 9.81 -18.61 1.18
C SER A 53 9.70 -19.64 0.05
N THR A 54 8.67 -19.54 -0.81
CA THR A 54 8.42 -20.47 -1.91
C THR A 54 8.57 -19.85 -3.30
N ALA A 55 8.82 -18.53 -3.38
CA ALA A 55 8.89 -17.80 -4.63
C ALA A 55 10.13 -18.15 -5.44
N LYS A 56 9.98 -18.25 -6.76
CA LYS A 56 11.12 -18.28 -7.68
C LYS A 56 11.57 -16.83 -7.91
N ILE A 57 12.53 -16.37 -7.10
CA ILE A 57 12.99 -14.98 -7.12
C ILE A 57 14.26 -14.89 -7.96
N ASP A 58 14.21 -14.14 -9.03
CA ASP A 58 15.39 -13.65 -9.74
C ASP A 58 15.59 -12.17 -9.40
N LEU A 59 16.40 -11.90 -8.38
CA LEU A 59 16.71 -10.54 -7.94
C LEU A 59 17.41 -9.71 -9.03
N GLN A 60 18.16 -10.36 -9.92
CA GLN A 60 18.84 -9.66 -11.00
C GLN A 60 17.84 -9.11 -12.01
N SER A 61 16.82 -9.91 -12.38
CA SER A 61 15.76 -9.46 -13.27
C SER A 61 14.88 -8.36 -12.66
N LEU A 62 14.75 -8.31 -11.31
CA LEU A 62 13.95 -7.32 -10.61
C LEU A 62 14.69 -6.00 -10.29
N SER A 63 16.01 -5.97 -10.47
CA SER A 63 16.83 -4.81 -10.13
C SER A 63 16.35 -3.54 -10.84
N THR A 64 16.03 -3.64 -12.13
CA THR A 64 15.54 -2.52 -12.94
C THR A 64 14.16 -2.03 -12.48
N ALA A 65 13.26 -2.96 -12.11
CA ALA A 65 11.95 -2.61 -11.55
C ALA A 65 12.06 -1.89 -10.20
N ILE A 66 13.01 -2.32 -9.35
CA ILE A 66 13.31 -1.67 -8.08
C ILE A 66 13.83 -0.24 -8.32
N ILE A 67 14.76 -0.06 -9.25
CA ILE A 67 15.28 1.28 -9.62
C ILE A 67 14.16 2.16 -10.15
N ALA A 68 13.32 1.66 -11.05
CA ALA A 68 12.17 2.37 -11.58
C ALA A 68 11.21 2.81 -10.46
N MET A 69 10.89 1.92 -9.52
CA MET A 69 10.07 2.24 -8.34
C MET A 69 10.68 3.38 -7.51
N LEU A 70 11.99 3.30 -7.21
CA LEU A 70 12.69 4.33 -6.44
C LEU A 70 12.66 5.68 -7.15
N ILE A 71 12.90 5.71 -8.47
CA ILE A 71 12.84 6.93 -9.28
C ILE A 71 11.45 7.57 -9.18
N VAL A 72 10.36 6.80 -9.34
CA VAL A 72 9.00 7.34 -9.26
C VAL A 72 8.71 7.89 -7.86
N VAL A 73 9.02 7.15 -6.79
CA VAL A 73 8.82 7.62 -5.41
C VAL A 73 9.59 8.90 -5.12
N LEU A 74 10.85 8.95 -5.51
CA LEU A 74 11.72 10.11 -5.28
C LEU A 74 11.30 11.31 -6.14
N ALA A 75 10.94 11.10 -7.41
CA ALA A 75 10.47 12.15 -8.31
C ALA A 75 9.16 12.80 -7.79
N VAL A 76 8.18 11.97 -7.39
CA VAL A 76 6.93 12.46 -6.80
C VAL A 76 7.19 13.22 -5.50
N THR A 77 8.06 12.68 -4.65
CA THR A 77 8.43 13.35 -3.39
C THR A 77 9.11 14.69 -3.67
N ALA A 78 10.11 14.72 -4.54
CA ALA A 78 10.81 15.96 -4.92
C ALA A 78 9.85 17.00 -5.50
N PHE A 79 8.96 16.59 -6.38
CA PHE A 79 7.93 17.46 -6.95
C PHE A 79 7.04 18.10 -5.86
N LEU A 80 6.58 17.33 -4.88
CA LEU A 80 5.77 17.84 -3.78
C LEU A 80 6.55 18.83 -2.90
N TYR A 81 7.84 18.58 -2.63
CA TYR A 81 8.67 19.51 -1.90
C TYR A 81 8.92 20.81 -2.68
N ILE A 82 9.07 20.75 -4.00
CA ILE A 82 9.14 21.92 -4.89
C ILE A 82 7.83 22.71 -4.81
N LEU A 83 6.67 22.06 -4.95
CA LEU A 83 5.36 22.71 -4.82
C LEU A 83 5.20 23.42 -3.45
N ARG A 84 5.64 22.79 -2.36
CA ARG A 84 5.60 23.39 -1.03
C ARG A 84 6.37 24.70 -0.95
N MET A 85 7.47 24.84 -1.69
CA MET A 85 8.26 26.10 -1.71
C MET A 85 7.45 27.27 -2.29
N PHE A 86 6.56 26.99 -3.27
CA PHE A 86 5.74 28.03 -3.91
C PHE A 86 4.45 28.32 -3.13
N TRP A 87 3.80 27.31 -2.54
CA TRP A 87 2.48 27.44 -1.92
C TRP A 87 2.47 27.50 -0.40
N HIS A 88 3.62 27.53 0.27
CA HIS A 88 3.76 27.65 1.72
C HIS A 88 2.82 26.74 2.53
N ILE A 89 2.64 25.49 2.09
CA ILE A 89 1.73 24.53 2.72
C ILE A 89 2.21 24.19 4.14
N PRO A 90 1.34 24.33 5.18
CA PRO A 90 1.70 23.98 6.55
C PRO A 90 2.15 22.52 6.68
N PRO A 91 3.13 22.19 7.55
CA PRO A 91 3.64 20.82 7.71
C PRO A 91 2.55 19.78 7.96
N ALA A 92 1.55 20.11 8.79
CA ALA A 92 0.43 19.23 9.11
C ALA A 92 -0.38 18.78 7.88
N ARG A 93 -0.60 19.67 6.90
CA ARG A 93 -1.30 19.35 5.64
C ARG A 93 -0.35 18.81 4.58
N PHE A 94 0.88 19.35 4.53
CA PHE A 94 1.90 18.86 3.60
C PHE A 94 2.20 17.37 3.78
N GLY A 95 2.30 16.92 5.04
CA GLY A 95 2.47 15.50 5.35
C GLY A 95 1.31 14.63 4.87
N VAL A 96 0.08 15.17 4.80
CA VAL A 96 -1.06 14.46 4.20
C VAL A 96 -0.86 14.30 2.69
N HIS A 97 -0.51 15.39 1.98
CA HIS A 97 -0.26 15.33 0.54
C HIS A 97 0.87 14.36 0.18
N VAL A 98 1.97 14.38 0.94
CA VAL A 98 3.08 13.44 0.70
C VAL A 98 2.60 12.00 0.92
N GLN A 99 1.94 11.70 2.03
CA GLN A 99 1.46 10.35 2.29
C GLN A 99 0.42 9.89 1.25
N SER A 100 -0.47 10.78 0.80
CA SER A 100 -1.47 10.47 -0.22
C SER A 100 -0.84 10.05 -1.55
N MET A 101 0.36 10.56 -1.86
CA MET A 101 1.07 10.27 -3.09
C MET A 101 2.02 9.07 -3.00
N VAL A 102 2.67 8.84 -1.83
CA VAL A 102 3.70 7.80 -1.75
C VAL A 102 3.26 6.55 -1.00
N ARG A 103 2.29 6.63 -0.07
CA ARG A 103 1.78 5.46 0.65
C ARG A 103 0.64 4.80 -0.12
N PHE A 104 0.57 3.50 -0.05
CA PHE A 104 -0.34 2.66 -0.84
C PHE A 104 -1.04 1.63 0.05
N ASN A 105 -2.24 1.25 -0.33
CA ASN A 105 -3.00 0.21 0.35
C ASN A 105 -2.49 -1.18 -0.04
N THR A 106 -1.69 -1.76 0.83
CA THR A 106 -1.04 -3.05 0.60
C THR A 106 -2.05 -4.20 0.48
N TYR A 107 -3.17 -4.14 1.22
CA TYR A 107 -4.20 -5.18 1.16
C TYR A 107 -4.87 -5.24 -0.21
N ILE A 108 -5.28 -4.07 -0.74
CA ILE A 108 -5.85 -3.96 -2.09
C ILE A 108 -4.81 -4.41 -3.12
N GLY A 109 -3.56 -3.96 -2.98
CA GLY A 109 -2.48 -4.30 -3.90
C GLY A 109 -2.23 -5.79 -4.01
N LEU A 110 -2.02 -6.47 -2.88
CA LEU A 110 -1.76 -7.91 -2.87
C LEU A 110 -2.97 -8.72 -3.32
N ALA A 111 -4.18 -8.35 -2.89
CA ALA A 111 -5.39 -9.05 -3.32
C ALA A 111 -5.60 -8.95 -4.83
N LEU A 112 -5.40 -7.73 -5.39
CA LEU A 112 -5.54 -7.49 -6.82
C LEU A 112 -4.47 -8.22 -7.64
N VAL A 113 -3.20 -8.08 -7.27
CA VAL A 113 -2.08 -8.69 -8.00
C VAL A 113 -2.14 -10.22 -7.91
N THR A 114 -2.53 -10.78 -6.76
CA THR A 114 -2.74 -12.22 -6.61
C THR A 114 -3.87 -12.73 -7.52
N SER A 115 -4.95 -11.98 -7.63
CA SER A 115 -6.09 -12.34 -8.48
C SER A 115 -5.73 -12.33 -9.98
N LEU A 116 -4.92 -11.34 -10.42
CA LEU A 116 -4.55 -11.16 -11.83
C LEU A 116 -3.34 -12.00 -12.25
N PHE A 117 -2.29 -12.04 -11.40
CA PHE A 117 -0.97 -12.60 -11.76
C PHE A 117 -0.54 -13.76 -10.87
N LYS A 118 -1.42 -14.26 -10.01
CA LYS A 118 -1.20 -15.42 -9.13
C LYS A 118 0.07 -15.25 -8.25
N SER A 119 0.77 -16.36 -8.00
CA SER A 119 1.95 -16.40 -7.12
C SER A 119 3.15 -15.63 -7.66
N GLU A 120 3.34 -15.57 -8.97
CA GLU A 120 4.47 -14.88 -9.58
C GLU A 120 4.36 -13.36 -9.36
N GLY A 121 3.21 -12.78 -9.71
CA GLY A 121 2.98 -11.36 -9.47
C GLY A 121 2.99 -10.98 -7.99
N MET A 122 2.46 -11.85 -7.14
CA MET A 122 2.48 -11.65 -5.69
C MET A 122 3.90 -11.61 -5.13
N ALA A 123 4.82 -12.47 -5.62
CA ALA A 123 6.21 -12.46 -5.19
C ALA A 123 6.92 -11.17 -5.60
N ILE A 124 6.75 -10.71 -6.85
CA ILE A 124 7.30 -9.44 -7.33
C ILE A 124 6.80 -8.28 -6.46
N LEU A 125 5.48 -8.19 -6.27
CA LEU A 125 4.89 -7.13 -5.44
C LEU A 125 5.40 -7.19 -4.00
N ALA A 126 5.53 -8.36 -3.39
CA ALA A 126 6.02 -8.51 -2.01
C ALA A 126 7.46 -7.97 -1.85
N ILE A 127 8.33 -8.20 -2.85
CA ILE A 127 9.70 -7.65 -2.85
C ILE A 127 9.67 -6.12 -2.98
N LEU A 128 8.88 -5.57 -3.90
CA LEU A 128 8.71 -4.13 -4.05
C LEU A 128 8.18 -3.50 -2.74
N LEU A 129 7.22 -4.14 -2.09
CA LEU A 129 6.67 -3.71 -0.79
C LEU A 129 7.74 -3.70 0.31
N ALA A 130 8.55 -4.77 0.41
CA ALA A 130 9.59 -4.88 1.42
C ALA A 130 10.61 -3.73 1.35
N LEU A 131 10.92 -3.27 0.14
CA LEU A 131 11.86 -2.17 -0.09
C LEU A 131 11.19 -0.80 -0.01
N CYS A 132 9.95 -0.66 -0.52
CA CYS A 132 9.26 0.61 -0.58
C CYS A 132 8.71 1.04 0.79
N ILE A 133 8.17 0.13 1.61
CA ILE A 133 7.57 0.45 2.92
C ILE A 133 8.54 1.21 3.84
N PRO A 134 9.80 0.79 4.02
CA PRO A 134 10.76 1.56 4.80
C PRO A 134 10.95 2.99 4.27
N LEU A 135 11.16 3.12 2.97
CA LEU A 135 11.41 4.38 2.31
C LEU A 135 10.23 5.36 2.49
N VAL A 136 9.00 4.91 2.17
CA VAL A 136 7.83 5.78 2.26
C VAL A 136 7.46 6.12 3.72
N ASN A 137 7.80 5.27 4.69
CA ASN A 137 7.65 5.59 6.10
C ASN A 137 8.59 6.72 6.52
N VAL A 138 9.88 6.66 6.13
CA VAL A 138 10.84 7.74 6.38
C VAL A 138 10.35 9.05 5.74
N ILE A 139 10.01 9.03 4.46
CA ILE A 139 9.49 10.19 3.73
C ILE A 139 8.26 10.78 4.43
N SER A 140 7.33 9.93 4.87
CA SER A 140 6.10 10.34 5.54
C SER A 140 6.37 11.03 6.88
N VAL A 141 7.27 10.49 7.68
CA VAL A 141 7.67 11.09 8.96
C VAL A 141 8.34 12.44 8.73
N LEU A 142 9.29 12.52 7.80
CA LEU A 142 9.98 13.77 7.46
C LEU A 142 9.02 14.84 6.96
N ALA A 143 7.97 14.47 6.22
CA ALA A 143 6.98 15.41 5.70
C ALA A 143 6.04 15.95 6.78
N LEU A 144 5.72 15.14 7.81
CA LEU A 144 4.85 15.52 8.92
C LEU A 144 5.59 16.29 10.03
N THR A 145 6.90 16.09 10.16
CA THR A 145 7.68 16.65 11.27
C THR A 145 8.28 18.00 10.88
N SER A 146 8.18 19.01 11.76
CA SER A 146 8.92 20.25 11.62
C SER A 146 10.42 20.01 11.87
N LYS A 147 11.29 20.81 11.23
CA LYS A 147 12.76 20.65 11.30
C LYS A 147 13.32 20.60 12.74
N GLU A 148 12.61 21.20 13.70
CA GLU A 148 13.04 21.31 15.11
C GLU A 148 12.86 20.00 15.92
N HIS A 149 12.06 19.04 15.42
CA HIS A 149 11.71 17.81 16.16
C HIS A 149 12.12 16.51 15.44
N MET A 150 13.05 16.56 14.49
CA MET A 150 13.49 15.40 13.73
C MET A 150 14.36 14.45 14.58
N ALA A 151 13.79 13.35 15.05
CA ALA A 151 14.51 12.26 15.67
C ALA A 151 14.58 11.04 14.71
N ILE A 152 15.74 10.80 14.12
CA ILE A 152 15.95 9.69 13.15
C ILE A 152 15.93 8.34 13.89
N LYS A 153 16.44 8.28 15.12
CA LYS A 153 16.54 7.03 15.90
C LYS A 153 15.20 6.32 16.12
N PRO A 154 14.08 6.97 16.51
CA PRO A 154 12.77 6.32 16.62
C PRO A 154 12.25 5.77 15.29
N VAL A 155 12.50 6.45 14.17
CA VAL A 155 12.12 5.98 12.83
C VAL A 155 12.85 4.70 12.48
N LEU A 156 14.17 4.65 12.69
CA LEU A 156 14.99 3.47 12.43
C LEU A 156 14.55 2.27 13.29
N ILE A 157 14.27 2.50 14.58
CA ILE A 157 13.74 1.47 15.48
C ILE A 157 12.37 0.96 15.01
N ALA A 158 11.48 1.84 14.57
CA ALA A 158 10.18 1.47 14.05
C ALA A 158 10.28 0.62 12.77
N LEU A 159 11.24 0.92 11.90
CA LEU A 159 11.52 0.12 10.71
C LEU A 159 12.03 -1.28 11.06
N LEU A 160 13.00 -1.37 11.97
CA LEU A 160 13.56 -2.65 12.42
C LEU A 160 12.51 -3.53 13.14
N LYS A 161 11.54 -2.91 13.82
CA LYS A 161 10.44 -3.60 14.50
C LYS A 161 9.23 -3.85 13.60
N ASN A 162 9.30 -3.50 12.31
CA ASN A 162 8.17 -3.70 11.40
C ASN A 162 8.01 -5.19 11.06
N PRO A 163 6.89 -5.84 11.44
CA PRO A 163 6.70 -7.27 11.25
C PRO A 163 6.60 -7.66 9.76
N LEU A 164 6.17 -6.74 8.90
CA LEU A 164 6.08 -6.98 7.45
C LEU A 164 7.47 -7.06 6.83
N ILE A 165 8.38 -6.16 7.22
CA ILE A 165 9.77 -6.19 6.76
C ILE A 165 10.47 -7.44 7.28
N ALA A 166 10.32 -7.73 8.57
CA ALA A 166 10.91 -8.91 9.18
C ALA A 166 10.47 -10.22 8.48
N SER A 167 9.17 -10.35 8.20
CA SER A 167 8.64 -11.54 7.50
C SER A 167 9.13 -11.66 6.07
N CYS A 168 9.29 -10.55 5.34
CA CYS A 168 9.89 -10.55 4.01
C CYS A 168 11.35 -11.00 4.04
N VAL A 169 12.15 -10.45 4.96
CA VAL A 169 13.57 -10.80 5.10
C VAL A 169 13.72 -12.27 5.47
N VAL A 170 12.97 -12.76 6.47
CA VAL A 170 13.02 -14.15 6.91
C VAL A 170 12.55 -15.09 5.79
N GLY A 171 11.44 -14.78 5.11
CA GLY A 171 10.94 -15.58 3.98
C GLY A 171 11.94 -15.66 2.83
N ALA A 172 12.55 -14.53 2.45
CA ALA A 172 13.57 -14.49 1.41
C ALA A 172 14.86 -15.24 1.82
N ALA A 173 15.27 -15.15 3.09
CA ALA A 173 16.42 -15.89 3.61
C ALA A 173 16.20 -17.39 3.60
N VAL A 174 15.02 -17.88 4.03
CA VAL A 174 14.63 -19.29 3.97
C VAL A 174 14.68 -19.82 2.52
N ASN A 175 14.20 -19.02 1.58
CA ASN A 175 14.23 -19.33 0.15
C ASN A 175 15.67 -19.42 -0.38
N ALA A 176 16.47 -18.37 -0.15
CA ALA A 176 17.85 -18.27 -0.65
C ALA A 176 18.79 -19.32 -0.06
N LEU A 177 18.56 -19.74 1.20
CA LEU A 177 19.32 -20.78 1.89
C LEU A 177 18.78 -22.18 1.62
N HIS A 178 17.71 -22.31 0.81
CA HIS A 178 17.05 -23.58 0.49
C HIS A 178 16.67 -24.40 1.74
N ILE A 179 16.24 -23.70 2.82
CA ILE A 179 15.84 -24.36 4.07
C ILE A 179 14.52 -25.10 3.84
N SER A 180 14.53 -26.43 4.01
CA SER A 180 13.31 -27.21 3.97
C SER A 180 12.51 -27.01 5.27
N ILE A 181 11.30 -26.50 5.15
CA ILE A 181 10.40 -26.32 6.29
C ILE A 181 9.52 -27.56 6.41
N TRP A 182 9.33 -28.03 7.63
CA TRP A 182 8.41 -29.14 7.88
C TRP A 182 7.00 -28.81 7.37
N GLU A 183 6.40 -29.76 6.65
CA GLU A 183 5.14 -29.57 5.95
C GLU A 183 3.98 -29.12 6.88
N GLY A 184 3.90 -29.67 8.09
CA GLY A 184 2.89 -29.27 9.07
C GLY A 184 2.99 -27.79 9.45
N PHE A 185 4.21 -27.24 9.57
CA PHE A 185 4.40 -25.81 9.83
C PHE A 185 4.04 -24.97 8.61
N THR A 186 4.38 -25.40 7.40
CA THR A 186 4.01 -24.73 6.17
C THR A 186 2.49 -24.62 6.02
N GLN A 187 1.77 -25.71 6.30
CA GLN A 187 0.30 -25.72 6.27
C GLN A 187 -0.31 -24.80 7.34
N PHE A 188 0.25 -24.82 8.55
CA PHE A 188 -0.17 -23.92 9.64
C PHE A 188 -0.03 -22.43 9.23
N ILE A 189 1.13 -22.04 8.71
CA ILE A 189 1.36 -20.67 8.20
C ILE A 189 0.41 -20.34 7.04
N LYS A 190 0.12 -21.30 6.17
CA LYS A 190 -0.80 -21.11 5.05
C LYS A 190 -2.23 -20.78 5.51
N LEU A 191 -2.71 -21.36 6.61
CA LEU A 191 -4.03 -21.03 7.16
C LEU A 191 -4.12 -19.55 7.60
N PHE A 192 -3.08 -19.04 8.25
CA PHE A 192 -3.00 -17.61 8.57
C PHE A 192 -2.88 -16.75 7.29
N SER A 193 -2.05 -17.17 6.37
CA SER A 193 -1.81 -16.48 5.09
C SER A 193 -3.11 -16.22 4.31
N VAL A 194 -3.94 -17.24 4.11
CA VAL A 194 -5.18 -17.13 3.33
C VAL A 194 -6.24 -16.25 4.01
N SER A 195 -6.20 -16.14 5.34
CA SER A 195 -7.11 -15.31 6.13
C SER A 195 -6.76 -13.81 6.08
N SER A 196 -5.51 -13.47 5.71
CA SER A 196 -5.00 -12.11 5.77
C SER A 196 -5.73 -11.14 4.83
N LEU A 197 -5.87 -11.49 3.56
CA LEU A 197 -6.44 -10.59 2.56
C LEU A 197 -7.94 -10.33 2.81
N PRO A 198 -8.80 -11.33 3.07
CA PRO A 198 -10.21 -11.08 3.37
C PRO A 198 -10.39 -10.18 4.60
N LEU A 199 -9.71 -10.49 5.71
CA LEU A 199 -9.80 -9.68 6.92
C LEU A 199 -9.24 -8.27 6.71
N GLY A 200 -8.13 -8.14 6.01
CA GLY A 200 -7.54 -6.84 5.67
C GLY A 200 -8.47 -5.96 4.86
N LEU A 201 -9.15 -6.51 3.84
CA LEU A 201 -10.10 -5.75 3.02
C LEU A 201 -11.36 -5.35 3.81
N LEU A 202 -11.85 -6.20 4.71
CA LEU A 202 -12.93 -5.83 5.64
C LEU A 202 -12.49 -4.66 6.54
N CYS A 203 -11.28 -4.71 7.10
CA CYS A 203 -10.72 -3.62 7.92
C CYS A 203 -10.57 -2.32 7.12
N VAL A 204 -10.12 -2.39 5.85
CA VAL A 204 -10.08 -1.22 4.95
C VAL A 204 -11.46 -0.59 4.83
N GLY A 205 -12.49 -1.39 4.57
CA GLY A 205 -13.88 -0.91 4.48
C GLY A 205 -14.36 -0.27 5.78
N ALA A 206 -14.09 -0.91 6.91
CA ALA A 206 -14.46 -0.39 8.23
C ALA A 206 -13.75 0.94 8.58
N ALA A 207 -12.58 1.20 8.01
CA ALA A 207 -11.83 2.43 8.23
C ALA A 207 -12.32 3.62 7.40
N LEU A 208 -13.22 3.44 6.42
CA LEU A 208 -13.71 4.53 5.55
C LEU A 208 -14.56 5.54 6.33
N GLN A 209 -14.29 6.85 6.11
CA GLN A 209 -14.98 7.98 6.74
C GLN A 209 -15.35 9.03 5.70
N PHE A 210 -16.63 9.18 5.40
CA PHE A 210 -17.13 10.07 4.34
C PHE A 210 -17.57 11.48 4.80
N MET A 211 -17.61 11.74 6.12
CA MET A 211 -18.16 12.99 6.67
C MET A 211 -17.36 14.26 6.32
N GLN A 212 -16.07 14.13 6.05
CA GLN A 212 -15.16 15.26 5.85
C GLN A 212 -14.96 15.65 4.36
N ILE A 213 -15.51 14.89 3.42
CA ILE A 213 -15.24 15.06 1.97
C ILE A 213 -15.66 16.45 1.45
N LYS A 214 -16.75 17.01 1.96
CA LYS A 214 -17.33 18.25 1.41
C LYS A 214 -16.45 19.49 1.63
N LYS A 215 -15.64 19.52 2.69
CA LYS A 215 -14.89 20.73 3.09
C LYS A 215 -13.68 21.01 2.18
N ASP A 216 -13.01 19.97 1.71
CA ASP A 216 -11.75 20.07 0.96
C ASP A 216 -11.84 19.38 -0.42
N ILE A 217 -13.02 19.38 -1.05
CA ILE A 217 -13.32 18.57 -2.26
C ILE A 217 -12.34 18.83 -3.42
N VAL A 218 -11.90 20.06 -3.62
CA VAL A 218 -10.96 20.42 -4.70
C VAL A 218 -9.58 19.80 -4.43
N VAL A 219 -9.13 19.88 -3.18
CA VAL A 219 -7.85 19.29 -2.74
C VAL A 219 -7.91 17.75 -2.85
N LEU A 220 -9.01 17.17 -2.39
CA LEU A 220 -9.25 15.72 -2.49
C LEU A 220 -9.28 15.24 -3.95
N ALA A 221 -9.95 15.99 -4.83
CA ALA A 221 -10.00 15.66 -6.25
C ALA A 221 -8.62 15.76 -6.91
N ALA A 222 -7.85 16.80 -6.61
CA ALA A 222 -6.50 16.99 -7.13
C ALA A 222 -5.55 15.88 -6.66
N ASP A 223 -5.52 15.60 -5.35
CA ASP A 223 -4.71 14.51 -4.77
C ASP A 223 -5.12 13.15 -5.35
N THR A 224 -6.42 12.91 -5.52
CA THR A 224 -6.92 11.65 -6.05
C THR A 224 -6.58 11.47 -7.53
N PHE A 225 -6.76 12.51 -8.34
CA PHE A 225 -6.36 12.48 -9.74
C PHE A 225 -4.85 12.23 -9.88
N ALA A 226 -4.05 12.98 -9.14
CA ALA A 226 -2.60 12.82 -9.16
C ALA A 226 -2.20 11.39 -8.75
N ARG A 227 -2.74 10.88 -7.64
CA ARG A 227 -2.39 9.55 -7.11
C ARG A 227 -2.86 8.41 -8.01
N LEU A 228 -4.11 8.43 -8.47
CA LEU A 228 -4.71 7.28 -9.15
C LEU A 228 -4.51 7.27 -10.67
N LEU A 229 -4.09 8.40 -11.25
CA LEU A 229 -3.90 8.52 -12.70
C LEU A 229 -2.53 9.09 -13.09
N ALA A 230 -2.12 10.25 -12.56
CA ALA A 230 -0.86 10.88 -12.97
C ALA A 230 0.38 10.07 -12.50
N VAL A 231 0.40 9.60 -11.25
CA VAL A 231 1.53 8.81 -10.72
C VAL A 231 1.67 7.46 -11.42
N PRO A 232 0.60 6.65 -11.66
CA PRO A 232 0.73 5.44 -12.48
C PRO A 232 1.12 5.71 -13.93
N ALA A 233 0.69 6.83 -14.54
CA ALA A 233 1.16 7.23 -15.87
C ALA A 233 2.66 7.54 -15.87
N LEU A 234 3.16 8.26 -14.85
CA LEU A 234 4.60 8.47 -14.66
C LEU A 234 5.33 7.13 -14.50
N ALA A 235 4.80 6.22 -13.69
CA ALA A 235 5.38 4.90 -13.49
C ALA A 235 5.47 4.12 -14.81
N TYR A 236 4.41 4.15 -15.62
CA TYR A 236 4.40 3.54 -16.93
C TYR A 236 5.49 4.12 -17.86
N MET A 237 5.61 5.44 -17.91
CA MET A 237 6.67 6.11 -18.71
C MET A 237 8.08 5.69 -18.26
N VAL A 238 8.31 5.62 -16.95
CA VAL A 238 9.60 5.16 -16.40
C VAL A 238 9.85 3.70 -16.75
N CYS A 239 8.84 2.81 -16.64
CA CYS A 239 8.97 1.40 -17.04
C CYS A 239 9.33 1.26 -18.52
N MET A 240 8.66 2.02 -19.38
CA MET A 240 8.96 2.01 -20.83
C MET A 240 10.37 2.52 -21.14
N TRP A 241 10.83 3.56 -20.43
CA TRP A 241 12.21 4.07 -20.59
C TRP A 241 13.26 3.01 -20.24
N PHE A 242 13.03 2.26 -19.18
CA PHE A 242 13.96 1.19 -18.77
C PHE A 242 13.75 -0.13 -19.51
N GLY A 243 12.76 -0.24 -20.40
CA GLY A 243 12.46 -1.48 -21.13
C GLY A 243 12.07 -2.64 -20.24
N LEU A 244 11.28 -2.38 -19.16
CA LEU A 244 10.87 -3.43 -18.25
C LEU A 244 9.98 -4.49 -18.93
N PRO A 245 10.11 -5.78 -18.54
CA PRO A 245 9.19 -6.83 -18.97
C PRO A 245 7.72 -6.48 -18.67
N SER A 246 6.80 -6.94 -19.52
CA SER A 246 5.37 -6.61 -19.41
C SER A 246 4.79 -6.89 -18.02
N LEU A 247 5.07 -8.06 -17.43
CA LEU A 247 4.58 -8.42 -16.10
C LEU A 247 5.08 -7.43 -15.02
N GLN A 248 6.36 -7.08 -15.04
CA GLN A 248 6.94 -6.14 -14.07
C GLN A 248 6.34 -4.75 -14.24
N THR A 249 6.17 -4.29 -15.49
CA THR A 249 5.52 -3.03 -15.84
C THR A 249 4.09 -2.98 -15.30
N GLN A 250 3.29 -4.00 -15.57
CA GLN A 250 1.91 -4.08 -15.10
C GLN A 250 1.83 -4.04 -13.58
N ILE A 251 2.66 -4.80 -12.88
CA ILE A 251 2.69 -4.82 -11.41
C ILE A 251 3.10 -3.47 -10.85
N LEU A 252 4.13 -2.82 -11.42
CA LEU A 252 4.61 -1.53 -10.94
C LEU A 252 3.59 -0.41 -11.18
N VAL A 253 2.93 -0.39 -12.33
CA VAL A 253 1.87 0.59 -12.62
C VAL A 253 0.67 0.39 -11.71
N ILE A 254 0.22 -0.86 -11.49
CA ILE A 254 -0.83 -1.18 -10.52
C ILE A 254 -0.43 -0.73 -9.12
N PHE A 255 0.80 -1.00 -8.69
CA PHE A 255 1.32 -0.58 -7.40
C PHE A 255 1.18 0.94 -7.17
N PHE A 256 1.49 1.74 -8.18
CA PHE A 256 1.33 3.20 -8.11
C PHE A 256 -0.11 3.67 -8.31
N ALA A 257 -1.01 2.86 -8.86
CA ALA A 257 -2.45 3.16 -8.98
C ALA A 257 -3.25 2.81 -7.72
N LEU A 258 -2.64 2.18 -6.71
CA LEU A 258 -3.31 1.84 -5.45
C LEU A 258 -3.69 3.10 -4.67
N PRO A 259 -4.86 3.12 -4.01
CA PRO A 259 -5.24 4.20 -3.11
C PRO A 259 -4.34 4.22 -1.87
N THR A 260 -4.38 5.32 -1.14
CA THR A 260 -3.58 5.53 0.06
C THR A 260 -3.88 4.48 1.16
N ALA A 261 -2.85 4.10 1.91
CA ALA A 261 -2.95 3.17 3.02
C ALA A 261 -3.79 3.72 4.19
N SER A 262 -4.67 2.92 4.78
CA SER A 262 -5.43 3.28 5.99
C SER A 262 -4.52 3.61 7.19
N ALA A 263 -3.39 2.93 7.32
CA ALA A 263 -2.37 3.20 8.34
C ALA A 263 -1.80 4.65 8.30
N SER A 264 -1.96 5.37 7.20
CA SER A 264 -1.57 6.79 7.09
C SER A 264 -2.34 7.69 8.05
N TYR A 265 -3.60 7.36 8.36
CA TYR A 265 -4.41 8.08 9.34
C TYR A 265 -3.76 8.06 10.73
N ILE A 266 -3.34 6.86 11.17
CA ILE A 266 -2.73 6.69 12.50
C ILE A 266 -1.42 7.47 12.59
N LEU A 267 -0.55 7.36 11.58
CA LEU A 267 0.72 8.08 11.54
C LEU A 267 0.49 9.59 11.57
N THR A 268 -0.44 10.09 10.76
CA THR A 268 -0.80 11.53 10.74
C THR A 268 -1.28 12.01 12.09
N LYS A 269 -2.15 11.24 12.77
CA LYS A 269 -2.69 11.58 14.08
C LYS A 269 -1.61 11.61 15.16
N VAL A 270 -0.73 10.61 15.19
CA VAL A 270 0.36 10.49 16.19
C VAL A 270 1.38 11.63 16.04
N LEU A 271 1.65 12.06 14.80
CA LEU A 271 2.61 13.13 14.52
C LEU A 271 1.97 14.54 14.46
N GLY A 272 0.71 14.68 14.87
CA GLY A 272 0.04 16.00 14.95
C GLY A 272 -0.33 16.61 13.60
N GLY A 273 -0.41 15.80 12.53
CA GLY A 273 -0.87 16.23 11.22
C GLY A 273 -2.39 16.37 11.12
N ASP A 274 -2.89 16.84 9.96
CA ASP A 274 -4.32 16.96 9.67
C ASP A 274 -4.96 15.57 9.42
N SER A 275 -5.30 14.88 10.51
CA SER A 275 -5.87 13.54 10.47
C SER A 275 -7.28 13.52 9.86
N GLN A 276 -8.03 14.63 9.91
CA GLN A 276 -9.35 14.72 9.28
C GLN A 276 -9.22 14.73 7.75
N LEU A 277 -8.31 15.54 7.22
CA LEU A 277 -7.99 15.54 5.80
C LEU A 277 -7.46 14.17 5.35
N MET A 278 -6.59 13.52 6.15
CA MET A 278 -6.06 12.21 5.83
C MET A 278 -7.16 11.13 5.73
N ALA A 279 -8.13 11.13 6.66
CA ALA A 279 -9.28 10.22 6.61
C ALA A 279 -10.14 10.44 5.35
N ALA A 280 -10.36 11.72 4.99
CA ALA A 280 -11.09 12.05 3.76
C ALA A 280 -10.35 11.60 2.51
N VAL A 281 -9.03 11.82 2.43
CA VAL A 281 -8.18 11.35 1.31
C VAL A 281 -8.27 9.84 1.15
N ILE A 282 -8.05 9.07 2.22
CA ILE A 282 -8.11 7.60 2.19
C ILE A 282 -9.47 7.14 1.66
N SER A 283 -10.56 7.69 2.20
CA SER A 283 -11.91 7.28 1.84
C SER A 283 -12.25 7.63 0.39
N PHE A 284 -11.93 8.86 -0.03
CA PHE A 284 -12.22 9.33 -1.38
C PHE A 284 -11.39 8.58 -2.43
N GLN A 285 -10.08 8.40 -2.18
CA GLN A 285 -9.22 7.62 -3.08
C GLN A 285 -9.66 6.15 -3.16
N THR A 286 -10.05 5.53 -2.04
CA THR A 286 -10.50 4.13 -2.04
C THR A 286 -11.80 3.98 -2.86
N LEU A 287 -12.73 4.94 -2.74
CA LEU A 287 -13.95 4.95 -3.53
C LEU A 287 -13.65 5.14 -5.02
N CYS A 288 -12.82 6.12 -5.38
CA CYS A 288 -12.44 6.38 -6.77
C CYS A 288 -11.63 5.22 -7.37
N ALA A 289 -10.82 4.53 -6.56
CA ALA A 289 -10.04 3.37 -7.00
C ALA A 289 -10.90 2.22 -7.53
N ALA A 290 -12.15 2.08 -7.07
CA ALA A 290 -13.08 1.10 -7.62
C ALA A 290 -13.34 1.29 -9.12
N VAL A 291 -13.18 2.53 -9.63
CA VAL A 291 -13.33 2.87 -11.05
C VAL A 291 -11.98 3.01 -11.74
N THR A 292 -11.02 3.67 -11.10
CA THR A 292 -9.73 3.98 -11.75
C THR A 292 -8.83 2.75 -11.89
N LEU A 293 -8.85 1.79 -10.94
CA LEU A 293 -8.07 0.56 -11.07
C LEU A 293 -8.48 -0.28 -12.30
N PRO A 294 -9.78 -0.56 -12.55
CA PRO A 294 -10.19 -1.20 -13.81
C PRO A 294 -9.70 -0.48 -15.06
N LEU A 295 -9.77 0.86 -15.08
CA LEU A 295 -9.33 1.67 -16.21
C LEU A 295 -7.83 1.59 -16.43
N VAL A 296 -7.02 1.69 -15.36
CA VAL A 296 -5.57 1.57 -15.43
C VAL A 296 -5.17 0.17 -15.89
N ILE A 297 -5.79 -0.89 -15.33
CA ILE A 297 -5.50 -2.27 -15.72
C ILE A 297 -5.84 -2.49 -17.20
N TRP A 298 -6.99 -2.00 -17.66
CA TRP A 298 -7.37 -2.09 -19.07
C TRP A 298 -6.38 -1.34 -19.98
N TRP A 299 -5.90 -0.18 -19.54
CA TRP A 299 -4.94 0.62 -20.31
C TRP A 299 -3.57 -0.04 -20.48
N ILE A 300 -3.11 -0.82 -19.49
CA ILE A 300 -1.79 -1.48 -19.50
C ILE A 300 -1.85 -2.95 -19.95
N SER A 301 -3.04 -3.51 -20.24
CA SER A 301 -3.23 -4.88 -20.72
C SER A 301 -3.04 -4.95 -22.23
#